data_f68e7136e1b36febe9ddf9f373c43733
#
_entry.id   f68e7136e1b36febe9ddf9f373c43733
#
_cell.length_a   1.000
_cell.length_b   1.000
_cell.length_c   1.000
_cell.angle_alpha   90.00
_cell.angle_beta   90.00
_cell.angle_gamma   90.00
#
_symmetry.space_group_name_H-M   'P 1'
#
loop_
_entity.id
_entity.type
_entity.pdbx_description
1 polymer ?
#
loop_
_entity_poly.entity_id
_entity_poly.type
_entity_poly.pdbx_seq_one_letter_code
_entity_poly.pdbx_strand_id
1 'polypeptide(L)'
;MKIQGRDCTLTVLKDNEFIPLPYSEETVRLTSKGYKLPSCIGRRNREICIETGKMIQGCFVTRLEYLCTKALFLLLFYNEQSFDLYADRIFEKIIYKNTVIKSFELRGDNEEAFKMRLDLGSSEDSYTDSWPVNIPSMSWTRCRTYYFDGHKVTADLKVLPLVYRFELTGEFRETSSYKIKLYFPLSDEQYPVKNKIEKVTLLLDIKDGVSIDLYDLEPDGEMVDINCADTVLCNQSFKITGPVVFNVRNEKEYLQIVL
;
A
#
# COMPACT_ATOMS: atom_id res chain seq x y z
N MET A 1 26.33 -0.17 -20.48
CA MET A 1 25.01 -0.82 -20.51
C MET A 1 24.09 0.02 -19.63
N LYS A 2 22.98 0.56 -20.14
CA LYS A 2 21.99 1.26 -19.29
C LYS A 2 21.08 0.22 -18.68
N ILE A 3 21.13 0.07 -17.35
CA ILE A 3 20.25 -0.80 -16.61
C ILE A 3 18.89 -0.13 -16.54
N GLN A 4 17.85 -0.87 -16.91
CA GLN A 4 16.48 -0.40 -16.83
C GLN A 4 15.81 -1.09 -15.63
N GLY A 5 14.98 -0.37 -14.88
CA GLY A 5 14.28 -0.90 -13.71
C GLY A 5 13.44 -2.16 -14.00
N ARG A 6 13.06 -2.40 -15.26
CA ARG A 6 12.40 -3.64 -15.71
C ARG A 6 13.23 -4.92 -15.54
N ASP A 7 14.55 -4.77 -15.35
CA ASP A 7 15.47 -5.89 -15.19
C ASP A 7 15.62 -6.31 -13.72
N CYS A 8 14.99 -5.56 -12.80
CA CYS A 8 14.96 -5.85 -11.36
C CYS A 8 13.62 -6.51 -11.01
N THR A 9 13.64 -7.45 -10.07
CA THR A 9 12.43 -8.14 -9.61
C THR A 9 12.33 -8.15 -8.09
N LEU A 10 11.10 -8.01 -7.59
CA LEU A 10 10.75 -8.29 -6.20
C LEU A 10 9.85 -9.51 -6.17
N THR A 11 10.11 -10.40 -5.23
CA THR A 11 9.32 -11.62 -5.05
C THR A 11 9.16 -11.88 -3.56
N VAL A 12 7.97 -12.21 -3.13
CA VAL A 12 7.68 -12.65 -1.76
C VAL A 12 7.60 -14.17 -1.76
N LEU A 13 8.25 -14.80 -0.78
CA LEU A 13 7.99 -16.19 -0.46
C LEU A 13 7.03 -16.25 0.72
N LYS A 14 5.85 -16.80 0.47
CA LYS A 14 4.81 -17.04 1.45
C LYS A 14 4.24 -18.43 1.24
N ASP A 15 4.14 -19.23 2.32
CA ASP A 15 3.56 -20.58 2.30
C ASP A 15 4.15 -21.49 1.19
N ASN A 16 5.45 -21.39 0.95
CA ASN A 16 6.19 -22.07 -0.14
C ASN A 16 5.81 -21.63 -1.57
N GLU A 17 5.06 -20.57 -1.74
CA GLU A 17 4.74 -19.98 -3.04
C GLU A 17 5.52 -18.70 -3.27
N PHE A 18 6.11 -18.55 -4.45
CA PHE A 18 6.75 -17.33 -4.89
C PHE A 18 5.72 -16.39 -5.51
N ILE A 19 5.48 -15.26 -4.87
CA ILE A 19 4.54 -14.23 -5.32
C ILE A 19 5.35 -13.09 -5.90
N PRO A 20 5.32 -12.89 -7.22
CA PRO A 20 6.01 -11.77 -7.85
C PRO A 20 5.28 -10.46 -7.55
N LEU A 21 6.06 -9.43 -7.27
CA LEU A 21 5.56 -8.10 -7.01
C LEU A 21 6.03 -7.15 -8.12
N PRO A 22 5.17 -6.75 -9.06
CA PRO A 22 5.51 -5.68 -9.97
C PRO A 22 5.66 -4.38 -9.19
N TYR A 23 6.68 -3.61 -9.48
CA TYR A 23 6.88 -2.32 -8.82
C TYR A 23 7.37 -1.25 -9.79
N SER A 24 7.05 -0.01 -9.49
CA SER A 24 7.57 1.16 -10.17
C SER A 24 8.70 1.82 -9.39
N GLU A 25 8.66 1.71 -8.06
CA GLU A 25 9.64 2.28 -7.14
C GLU A 25 9.92 1.30 -6.00
N GLU A 26 11.17 1.23 -5.57
CA GLU A 26 11.59 0.37 -4.46
C GLU A 26 12.75 1.03 -3.70
N THR A 27 12.67 1.05 -2.36
CA THR A 27 13.67 1.64 -1.47
C THR A 27 14.01 0.73 -0.28
N VAL A 28 13.67 -0.54 -0.36
CA VAL A 28 13.86 -1.49 0.76
C VAL A 28 15.34 -1.69 1.04
N ARG A 29 15.73 -1.55 2.30
CA ARG A 29 17.10 -1.73 2.76
C ARG A 29 17.16 -2.25 4.19
N LEU A 30 18.28 -2.87 4.53
CA LEU A 30 18.63 -3.22 5.89
C LEU A 30 19.34 -2.04 6.56
N THR A 31 18.84 -1.60 7.71
CA THR A 31 19.41 -0.50 8.49
C THR A 31 19.78 -0.98 9.89
N SER A 32 20.86 -0.43 10.46
CA SER A 32 21.25 -0.75 11.83
C SER A 32 20.31 -0.07 12.83
N LYS A 33 19.88 -0.80 13.84
CA LYS A 33 19.30 -0.25 15.06
C LYS A 33 20.44 0.15 15.98
N GLY A 34 20.38 1.31 16.62
CA GLY A 34 21.41 1.70 17.55
C GLY A 34 20.94 2.77 18.54
N TYR A 35 21.55 2.79 19.70
CA TYR A 35 21.40 3.87 20.68
C TYR A 35 22.56 4.85 20.53
N LYS A 36 22.22 6.13 20.47
CA LYS A 36 23.19 7.20 20.63
C LYS A 36 23.38 7.45 22.13
N LEU A 37 24.54 7.10 22.65
CA LEU A 37 24.92 7.50 24.01
C LEU A 37 25.42 8.94 23.98
N PRO A 38 24.89 9.82 24.86
CA PRO A 38 25.49 11.13 25.03
C PRO A 38 26.92 10.95 25.51
N SER A 39 27.85 11.70 24.93
CA SER A 39 29.27 11.66 25.37
C SER A 39 29.38 12.07 26.83
N CYS A 40 29.69 11.11 27.70
CA CYS A 40 29.98 11.42 29.10
C CYS A 40 31.30 12.16 29.19
N ILE A 41 31.21 13.38 29.75
CA ILE A 41 32.30 14.14 30.40
C ILE A 41 33.65 14.18 29.67
N GLY A 42 33.94 15.31 29.09
CA GLY A 42 35.32 15.76 28.81
C GLY A 42 35.93 15.40 27.45
N ARG A 43 35.22 14.74 26.55
CA ARG A 43 35.66 14.55 25.17
C ARG A 43 34.66 15.18 24.19
N ARG A 44 35.17 16.09 23.38
CA ARG A 44 34.37 16.77 22.33
C ARG A 44 33.66 15.75 21.46
N ASN A 45 32.33 15.81 21.49
CA ASN A 45 31.40 15.35 20.47
C ASN A 45 31.70 14.05 19.69
N ARG A 46 31.99 12.96 20.36
CA ARG A 46 31.88 11.64 19.75
C ARG A 46 30.57 10.99 20.25
N GLU A 47 29.54 11.05 19.44
CA GLU A 47 28.40 10.19 19.64
C GLU A 47 28.85 8.73 19.52
N ILE A 48 28.69 7.96 20.57
CA ILE A 48 28.93 6.52 20.52
C ILE A 48 27.61 5.90 20.08
N CYS A 49 27.58 5.36 18.88
CA CYS A 49 26.45 4.53 18.42
C CYS A 49 26.75 3.08 18.79
N ILE A 50 25.91 2.50 19.62
CA ILE A 50 25.92 1.06 19.90
C ILE A 50 24.90 0.41 18.99
N GLU A 51 25.35 -0.43 18.06
CA GLU A 51 24.47 -1.22 17.21
C GLU A 51 23.81 -2.30 18.06
N THR A 52 22.47 -2.35 18.09
CA THR A 52 21.69 -3.29 18.88
C THR A 52 20.98 -4.33 18.05
N GLY A 53 21.02 -4.19 16.73
CA GLY A 53 20.39 -5.11 15.78
C GLY A 53 20.22 -4.47 14.42
N LYS A 54 19.55 -5.18 13.55
CA LYS A 54 19.24 -4.72 12.17
C LYS A 54 17.75 -4.76 11.93
N MET A 55 17.25 -3.83 11.13
CA MET A 55 15.84 -3.73 10.77
C MET A 55 15.68 -3.46 9.28
N ILE A 56 14.61 -3.98 8.71
CA ILE A 56 14.19 -3.62 7.37
C ILE A 56 13.47 -2.29 7.43
N GLN A 57 13.75 -1.42 6.48
CA GLN A 57 13.09 -0.14 6.29
C GLN A 57 13.01 0.18 4.82
N GLY A 58 11.88 0.68 4.38
CA GLY A 58 11.66 1.12 3.01
C GLY A 58 10.26 0.86 2.55
N CYS A 59 10.02 1.13 1.29
CA CYS A 59 8.72 0.90 0.67
C CYS A 59 8.90 0.40 -0.76
N PHE A 60 7.84 -0.14 -1.30
CA PHE A 60 7.68 -0.28 -2.73
C PHE A 60 6.32 0.27 -3.19
N VAL A 61 6.30 0.79 -4.41
CA VAL A 61 5.11 1.31 -5.07
C VAL A 61 4.83 0.43 -6.27
N THR A 62 3.60 -0.01 -6.40
CA THR A 62 3.14 -0.84 -7.51
C THR A 62 1.87 -0.27 -8.12
N ARG A 63 1.64 -0.58 -9.40
CA ARG A 63 0.33 -0.41 -10.03
C ARG A 63 -0.49 -1.67 -9.79
N LEU A 64 -1.78 -1.52 -9.52
CA LEU A 64 -2.65 -2.68 -9.42
C LEU A 64 -2.91 -3.26 -10.80
N GLU A 65 -2.42 -4.48 -11.00
CA GLU A 65 -2.57 -5.24 -12.23
C GLU A 65 -3.31 -6.55 -11.94
N TYR A 66 -4.05 -7.04 -12.91
CA TYR A 66 -4.91 -8.21 -12.78
C TYR A 66 -4.26 -9.42 -12.07
N LEU A 67 -3.02 -9.75 -12.43
CA LEU A 67 -2.36 -10.94 -11.89
C LEU A 67 -1.82 -10.77 -10.46
N CYS A 68 -1.51 -9.54 -10.04
CA CYS A 68 -0.86 -9.32 -8.75
C CYS A 68 -1.81 -8.77 -7.66
N THR A 69 -2.97 -8.24 -8.04
CA THR A 69 -3.90 -7.61 -7.08
C THR A 69 -4.34 -8.58 -5.99
N LYS A 70 -4.68 -9.83 -6.36
CA LYS A 70 -5.03 -10.88 -5.38
C LYS A 70 -3.88 -11.13 -4.40
N ALA A 71 -2.67 -11.25 -4.89
CA ALA A 71 -1.48 -11.50 -4.08
C ALA A 71 -1.18 -10.32 -3.14
N LEU A 72 -1.30 -9.08 -3.64
CA LEU A 72 -1.12 -7.87 -2.82
C LEU A 72 -2.17 -7.76 -1.72
N PHE A 73 -3.43 -8.05 -2.01
CA PHE A 73 -4.48 -8.03 -1.00
C PHE A 73 -4.30 -9.15 0.04
N LEU A 74 -3.86 -10.34 -0.38
CA LEU A 74 -3.50 -11.41 0.55
C LEU A 74 -2.32 -11.02 1.45
N LEU A 75 -1.32 -10.31 0.92
CA LEU A 75 -0.22 -9.79 1.74
C LEU A 75 -0.73 -8.80 2.80
N LEU A 76 -1.70 -7.94 2.48
CA LEU A 76 -2.32 -7.05 3.46
C LEU A 76 -3.05 -7.83 4.56
N PHE A 77 -3.75 -8.90 4.20
CA PHE A 77 -4.43 -9.77 5.17
C PHE A 77 -3.45 -10.43 6.16
N TYR A 78 -2.28 -10.83 5.65
CA TYR A 78 -1.22 -11.44 6.48
C TYR A 78 -0.25 -10.39 7.07
N ASN A 79 -0.71 -9.16 7.31
CA ASN A 79 0.14 -8.06 7.79
C ASN A 79 0.88 -8.33 9.10
N GLU A 80 0.32 -9.16 9.98
CA GLU A 80 0.94 -9.54 11.25
C GLU A 80 2.00 -10.65 11.10
N GLN A 81 2.04 -11.31 9.95
CA GLN A 81 2.98 -12.40 9.69
C GLN A 81 4.19 -11.90 8.93
N SER A 82 5.35 -12.31 9.37
CA SER A 82 6.58 -12.05 8.62
C SER A 82 6.65 -12.92 7.37
N PHE A 83 7.30 -12.40 6.35
CA PHE A 83 7.61 -13.08 5.10
C PHE A 83 9.05 -12.80 4.67
N ASP A 84 9.55 -13.59 3.72
CA ASP A 84 10.84 -13.35 3.10
C ASP A 84 10.66 -12.57 1.81
N LEU A 85 11.36 -11.44 1.70
CA LEU A 85 11.37 -10.61 0.50
C LEU A 85 12.65 -10.83 -0.29
N TYR A 86 12.51 -11.28 -1.52
CA TYR A 86 13.59 -11.51 -2.47
C TYR A 86 13.72 -10.32 -3.41
N ALA A 87 14.85 -9.63 -3.38
CA ALA A 87 15.13 -8.51 -4.25
C ALA A 87 16.29 -8.84 -5.20
N ASP A 88 15.99 -8.97 -6.49
CA ASP A 88 16.98 -9.07 -7.56
C ASP A 88 17.15 -7.71 -8.22
N ARG A 89 18.27 -7.05 -7.93
CA ARG A 89 18.60 -5.72 -8.44
C ARG A 89 19.71 -5.76 -9.50
N ILE A 90 19.90 -6.91 -10.15
CA ILE A 90 20.95 -7.17 -11.16
C ILE A 90 22.36 -7.21 -10.55
N PHE A 91 22.73 -6.17 -9.77
CA PHE A 91 24.04 -6.09 -9.12
C PHE A 91 24.08 -6.81 -7.77
N GLU A 92 22.94 -6.93 -7.18
CA GLU A 92 22.78 -7.39 -5.82
C GLU A 92 21.51 -8.23 -5.71
N LYS A 93 21.68 -9.46 -5.27
CA LYS A 93 20.58 -10.39 -5.00
C LYS A 93 20.51 -10.61 -3.50
N ILE A 94 19.47 -10.08 -2.89
CA ILE A 94 19.31 -10.07 -1.43
C ILE A 94 17.98 -10.71 -1.06
N ILE A 95 18.00 -11.48 0.03
CA ILE A 95 16.80 -11.92 0.72
C ILE A 95 16.71 -11.14 2.02
N TYR A 96 15.62 -10.42 2.20
CA TYR A 96 15.28 -9.75 3.45
C TYR A 96 14.38 -10.67 4.26
N LYS A 97 14.91 -11.20 5.35
CA LYS A 97 14.21 -12.11 6.27
C LYS A 97 13.39 -11.34 7.29
N ASN A 98 12.27 -11.93 7.74
CA ASN A 98 11.39 -11.35 8.75
C ASN A 98 10.80 -9.98 8.36
N THR A 99 10.47 -9.81 7.10
CA THR A 99 9.80 -8.61 6.59
C THR A 99 8.33 -8.61 7.01
N VAL A 100 7.82 -7.45 7.41
CA VAL A 100 6.39 -7.23 7.71
C VAL A 100 5.90 -5.97 7.01
N ILE A 101 4.61 -5.88 6.76
CA ILE A 101 3.97 -4.66 6.29
C ILE A 101 3.65 -3.78 7.49
N LYS A 102 4.08 -2.52 7.46
CA LYS A 102 3.80 -1.52 8.51
C LYS A 102 2.59 -0.67 8.17
N SER A 103 2.45 -0.32 6.91
CA SER A 103 1.34 0.48 6.42
C SER A 103 1.14 0.27 4.92
N PHE A 104 -0.02 0.65 4.46
CA PHE A 104 -0.29 0.74 3.02
C PHE A 104 -1.01 2.05 2.69
N GLU A 105 -0.84 2.48 1.46
CA GLU A 105 -1.59 3.55 0.83
C GLU A 105 -2.06 3.06 -0.53
N LEU A 106 -3.36 3.09 -0.76
CA LEU A 106 -3.97 2.85 -2.06
C LEU A 106 -4.54 4.16 -2.58
N ARG A 107 -4.09 4.57 -3.74
CA ARG A 107 -4.49 5.81 -4.39
C ARG A 107 -5.08 5.53 -5.76
N GLY A 108 -6.20 6.18 -6.06
CA GLY A 108 -6.77 6.28 -7.39
C GLY A 108 -7.01 7.73 -7.74
N ASP A 109 -6.46 8.17 -8.86
CA ASP A 109 -6.78 9.43 -9.52
C ASP A 109 -7.67 9.14 -10.73
N ASN A 110 -8.63 10.01 -11.03
CA ASN A 110 -9.56 9.78 -12.14
C ASN A 110 -8.80 9.57 -13.46
N GLU A 111 -9.18 8.51 -14.18
CA GLU A 111 -8.54 8.05 -15.42
C GLU A 111 -7.10 7.54 -15.28
N GLU A 112 -6.52 7.56 -14.07
CA GLU A 112 -5.21 6.99 -13.81
C GLU A 112 -5.29 5.55 -13.28
N ALA A 113 -4.18 4.83 -13.44
CA ALA A 113 -4.02 3.51 -12.86
C ALA A 113 -3.98 3.60 -11.33
N PHE A 114 -4.65 2.67 -10.66
CA PHE A 114 -4.53 2.53 -9.22
C PHE A 114 -3.07 2.27 -8.83
N LYS A 115 -2.61 2.97 -7.80
CA LYS A 115 -1.28 2.83 -7.23
C LYS A 115 -1.40 2.36 -5.79
N MET A 116 -0.60 1.37 -5.44
CA MET A 116 -0.48 0.90 -4.06
C MET A 116 0.97 1.07 -3.60
N ARG A 117 1.13 1.70 -2.46
CA ARG A 117 2.40 1.78 -1.73
C ARG A 117 2.31 0.88 -0.51
N LEU A 118 3.33 0.07 -0.27
CA LEU A 118 3.50 -0.72 0.94
C LEU A 118 4.78 -0.29 1.64
N ASP A 119 4.65 0.18 2.87
CA ASP A 119 5.79 0.47 3.74
C ASP A 119 6.14 -0.78 4.53
N LEU A 120 7.39 -1.17 4.44
CA LEU A 120 7.94 -2.39 5.01
C LEU A 120 8.77 -2.12 6.25
N GLY A 121 8.78 -3.09 7.13
CA GLY A 121 9.60 -3.10 8.31
C GLY A 121 9.98 -4.51 8.70
N SER A 122 10.43 -4.70 9.92
CA SER A 122 10.67 -6.01 10.52
C SER A 122 9.97 -6.11 11.88
N SER A 123 9.47 -7.29 12.19
CA SER A 123 8.91 -7.61 13.51
C SER A 123 10.02 -7.86 14.53
N GLU A 124 11.13 -8.43 14.08
CA GLU A 124 12.29 -8.86 14.86
C GLU A 124 13.57 -8.33 14.23
N ASP A 125 14.72 -8.77 14.73
CA ASP A 125 15.99 -8.52 14.07
C ASP A 125 16.01 -9.21 12.70
N SER A 126 16.30 -8.41 11.69
CA SER A 126 16.32 -8.86 10.30
C SER A 126 17.74 -9.13 9.85
N TYR A 127 17.88 -10.06 8.95
CA TYR A 127 19.15 -10.37 8.32
C TYR A 127 18.95 -10.61 6.82
N THR A 128 20.07 -10.54 6.10
CA THR A 128 20.10 -10.91 4.68
C THR A 128 20.72 -12.29 4.53
N ASP A 129 20.28 -13.02 3.54
CA ASP A 129 20.78 -14.38 3.25
C ASP A 129 21.21 -14.49 1.79
N SER A 130 21.95 -15.55 1.52
CA SER A 130 22.39 -15.88 0.15
C SER A 130 21.22 -16.27 -0.73
N TRP A 131 21.30 -15.86 -2.00
CA TRP A 131 20.26 -16.14 -2.99
C TRP A 131 20.16 -17.64 -3.30
N PRO A 132 18.99 -18.27 -3.14
CA PRO A 132 18.82 -19.68 -3.54
C PRO A 132 18.90 -19.83 -5.05
N VAL A 133 19.49 -20.92 -5.52
CA VAL A 133 19.80 -21.16 -6.94
C VAL A 133 18.55 -21.24 -7.84
N ASN A 134 17.36 -21.44 -7.28
CA ASN A 134 16.15 -21.84 -8.02
C ASN A 134 14.95 -20.90 -7.82
N ILE A 135 15.14 -19.59 -7.73
CA ILE A 135 13.97 -18.69 -7.82
C ILE A 135 13.53 -18.63 -9.28
N PRO A 136 12.26 -18.91 -9.58
CA PRO A 136 11.78 -18.86 -10.95
C PRO A 136 12.00 -17.47 -11.54
N SER A 137 12.64 -17.38 -12.70
CA SER A 137 12.70 -16.14 -13.44
C SER A 137 11.29 -15.82 -13.96
N MET A 138 10.74 -14.69 -13.55
CA MET A 138 9.42 -14.29 -13.97
C MET A 138 9.51 -13.41 -15.20
N SER A 139 8.89 -13.86 -16.29
CA SER A 139 8.65 -13.01 -17.44
C SER A 139 7.34 -12.24 -17.21
N TRP A 140 7.41 -10.92 -17.14
CA TRP A 140 6.23 -10.08 -17.10
C TRP A 140 5.57 -10.09 -18.48
N THR A 141 4.46 -10.79 -18.60
CA THR A 141 3.51 -10.54 -19.69
C THR A 141 2.77 -9.24 -19.41
N ARG A 142 2.40 -8.50 -20.46
CA ARG A 142 1.57 -7.31 -20.31
C ARG A 142 0.27 -7.68 -19.61
N CYS A 143 0.12 -7.24 -18.36
CA CYS A 143 -1.06 -7.45 -17.57
C CYS A 143 -2.03 -6.28 -17.75
N ARG A 144 -3.32 -6.56 -17.60
CA ARG A 144 -4.33 -5.53 -17.57
C ARG A 144 -4.20 -4.73 -16.26
N THR A 145 -4.08 -3.42 -16.38
CA THR A 145 -4.02 -2.50 -15.25
C THR A 145 -5.43 -2.02 -14.92
N TYR A 146 -5.74 -1.89 -13.64
CA TYR A 146 -6.99 -1.30 -13.19
C TYR A 146 -6.89 0.22 -13.18
N TYR A 147 -7.94 0.89 -13.65
CA TYR A 147 -8.06 2.34 -13.70
C TYR A 147 -9.20 2.81 -12.81
N PHE A 148 -8.98 3.90 -12.12
CA PHE A 148 -10.00 4.52 -11.29
C PHE A 148 -11.03 5.26 -12.16
N ASP A 149 -12.30 4.98 -11.90
CA ASP A 149 -13.42 5.70 -12.48
C ASP A 149 -14.22 6.37 -11.36
N GLY A 150 -13.99 7.65 -11.17
CA GLY A 150 -14.61 8.42 -10.09
C GLY A 150 -16.12 8.55 -10.17
N HIS A 151 -16.73 8.22 -11.31
CA HIS A 151 -18.21 8.17 -11.45
C HIS A 151 -18.82 6.89 -10.86
N LYS A 152 -18.01 5.95 -10.42
CA LYS A 152 -18.47 4.64 -9.90
C LYS A 152 -18.25 4.46 -8.40
N VAL A 153 -17.97 5.53 -7.68
CA VAL A 153 -17.92 5.50 -6.23
C VAL A 153 -19.31 5.61 -5.66
N THR A 154 -19.65 4.72 -4.74
CA THR A 154 -20.97 4.75 -4.08
C THR A 154 -20.81 4.95 -2.58
N ALA A 155 -21.73 5.70 -1.98
CA ALA A 155 -21.88 5.82 -0.54
C ALA A 155 -23.36 5.51 -0.19
N ASP A 156 -23.59 4.59 0.74
CA ASP A 156 -24.91 4.14 1.17
C ASP A 156 -25.83 3.80 -0.02
N LEU A 157 -25.29 3.06 -1.01
CA LEU A 157 -25.96 2.66 -2.26
C LEU A 157 -26.25 3.80 -3.25
N LYS A 158 -25.87 5.03 -2.93
CA LYS A 158 -26.00 6.16 -3.86
C LYS A 158 -24.67 6.40 -4.56
N VAL A 159 -24.73 6.60 -5.87
CA VAL A 159 -23.54 7.03 -6.62
C VAL A 159 -23.18 8.43 -6.18
N LEU A 160 -21.93 8.61 -5.73
CA LEU A 160 -21.41 9.94 -5.43
C LEU A 160 -21.23 10.72 -6.73
N PRO A 161 -21.38 12.05 -6.71
CA PRO A 161 -20.86 12.88 -7.78
C PRO A 161 -19.40 12.55 -8.02
N LEU A 162 -18.85 12.98 -9.15
CA LEU A 162 -17.46 12.67 -9.53
C LEU A 162 -16.50 12.77 -8.36
N VAL A 163 -15.93 11.62 -7.95
CA VAL A 163 -14.79 11.57 -7.04
C VAL A 163 -13.54 11.66 -7.89
N TYR A 164 -12.85 12.78 -7.86
CA TYR A 164 -11.68 13.00 -8.69
C TYR A 164 -10.50 12.11 -8.28
N ARG A 165 -10.33 11.95 -6.97
CA ARG A 165 -9.24 11.16 -6.36
C ARG A 165 -9.70 10.57 -5.05
N PHE A 166 -9.13 9.43 -4.69
CA PHE A 166 -9.17 8.93 -3.31
C PHE A 166 -7.78 8.49 -2.83
N GLU A 167 -7.60 8.50 -1.53
CA GLU A 167 -6.44 7.96 -0.83
C GLU A 167 -6.95 7.11 0.35
N LEU A 168 -6.76 5.80 0.28
CA LEU A 168 -7.07 4.86 1.36
C LEU A 168 -5.76 4.47 2.02
N THR A 169 -5.64 4.73 3.32
CA THR A 169 -4.46 4.40 4.11
C THR A 169 -4.81 3.42 5.23
N GLY A 170 -3.88 2.53 5.53
CA GLY A 170 -3.96 1.64 6.68
C GLY A 170 -2.61 1.52 7.37
N GLU A 171 -2.61 1.60 8.69
CA GLU A 171 -1.46 1.38 9.54
C GLU A 171 -1.67 0.12 10.37
N PHE A 172 -0.67 -0.76 10.36
CA PHE A 172 -0.66 -2.00 11.12
C PHE A 172 0.25 -1.84 12.34
N ARG A 173 -0.37 -1.60 13.49
CA ARG A 173 0.26 -1.49 14.80
C ARG A 173 -0.43 -2.47 15.75
N GLU A 174 -0.26 -2.31 17.05
CA GLU A 174 -1.03 -3.06 18.07
C GLU A 174 -2.55 -2.97 17.84
N THR A 175 -3.00 -1.83 17.32
CA THR A 175 -4.37 -1.63 16.83
C THR A 175 -4.29 -1.08 15.43
N SER A 176 -4.85 -1.80 14.45
CA SER A 176 -4.92 -1.35 13.08
C SER A 176 -5.84 -0.12 12.95
N SER A 177 -5.46 0.81 12.09
CA SER A 177 -6.25 2.01 11.84
C SER A 177 -6.35 2.28 10.34
N TYR A 178 -7.54 2.63 9.87
CA TYR A 178 -7.81 2.87 8.47
C TYR A 178 -8.45 4.24 8.28
N LYS A 179 -8.05 4.93 7.20
CA LYS A 179 -8.61 6.23 6.82
C LYS A 179 -8.79 6.29 5.31
N ILE A 180 -9.83 6.99 4.88
CA ILE A 180 -10.01 7.34 3.48
C ILE A 180 -10.15 8.85 3.34
N LYS A 181 -9.53 9.40 2.30
CA LYS A 181 -9.68 10.77 1.87
C LYS A 181 -10.24 10.78 0.46
N LEU A 182 -11.34 11.47 0.28
CA LEU A 182 -12.03 11.63 -1.00
C LEU A 182 -11.87 13.08 -1.47
N TYR A 183 -11.61 13.25 -2.77
CA TYR A 183 -11.44 14.55 -3.41
C TYR A 183 -12.55 14.74 -4.45
N PHE A 184 -13.21 15.87 -4.37
CA PHE A 184 -14.36 16.21 -5.21
C PHE A 184 -14.14 17.53 -5.91
N PRO A 185 -14.65 17.77 -7.12
CA PRO A 185 -14.75 19.11 -7.68
C PRO A 185 -15.68 19.94 -6.80
N LEU A 186 -15.32 21.19 -6.57
CA LEU A 186 -16.18 22.12 -5.85
C LEU A 186 -17.45 22.36 -6.66
N SER A 187 -18.59 21.90 -6.16
CA SER A 187 -19.91 22.17 -6.71
C SER A 187 -20.84 22.66 -5.60
N ASP A 188 -21.72 23.58 -5.94
CA ASP A 188 -22.56 24.31 -4.97
C ASP A 188 -23.54 23.45 -4.16
N GLU A 189 -23.75 22.19 -4.52
CA GLU A 189 -24.94 21.47 -4.01
C GLU A 189 -24.68 20.29 -3.07
N GLN A 190 -23.46 19.75 -2.91
CA GLN A 190 -23.37 18.42 -2.30
C GLN A 190 -22.27 18.16 -1.27
N TYR A 191 -21.48 19.08 -0.85
CA TYR A 191 -20.43 18.82 0.15
C TYR A 191 -20.36 19.93 1.19
N PRO A 192 -20.14 19.59 2.45
CA PRO A 192 -19.52 18.43 3.05
C PRO A 192 -20.51 17.36 3.53
N VAL A 193 -20.13 16.09 3.48
CA VAL A 193 -20.85 15.03 4.18
C VAL A 193 -20.59 15.19 5.68
N LYS A 194 -21.55 15.76 6.42
CA LYS A 194 -21.43 15.98 7.87
C LYS A 194 -21.77 14.75 8.70
N ASN A 195 -22.35 13.72 8.07
CA ASN A 195 -22.89 12.57 8.74
C ASN A 195 -22.00 11.34 8.55
N LYS A 196 -22.13 10.40 9.47
CA LYS A 196 -21.57 9.05 9.31
C LYS A 196 -22.11 8.41 8.02
N ILE A 197 -21.21 7.73 7.30
CA ILE A 197 -21.55 6.92 6.12
C ILE A 197 -21.45 5.45 6.53
N GLU A 198 -22.49 4.67 6.26
CA GLU A 198 -22.50 3.26 6.63
C GLU A 198 -21.57 2.43 5.73
N LYS A 199 -21.56 2.75 4.43
CA LYS A 199 -20.75 2.02 3.46
C LYS A 199 -20.29 2.90 2.30
N VAL A 200 -19.00 2.80 1.96
CA VAL A 200 -18.44 3.33 0.70
C VAL A 200 -17.90 2.15 -0.12
N THR A 201 -18.23 2.10 -1.39
CA THR A 201 -17.69 1.11 -2.33
C THR A 201 -16.85 1.81 -3.38
N LEU A 202 -15.59 1.40 -3.49
CA LEU A 202 -14.65 1.77 -4.55
C LEU A 202 -14.60 0.63 -5.56
N LEU A 203 -15.01 0.89 -6.78
CA LEU A 203 -15.01 -0.12 -7.82
C LEU A 203 -13.75 0.00 -8.68
N LEU A 204 -12.91 -1.05 -8.67
CA LEU A 204 -11.68 -1.10 -9.44
C LEU A 204 -11.89 -1.68 -10.84
N ASP A 205 -12.70 -2.70 -10.95
CA ASP A 205 -13.10 -3.28 -12.22
C ASP A 205 -14.50 -3.92 -12.14
N ILE A 206 -15.37 -3.51 -13.06
CA ILE A 206 -16.73 -4.05 -13.11
C ILE A 206 -16.75 -5.46 -13.68
N LYS A 207 -15.91 -5.75 -14.68
CA LYS A 207 -15.94 -7.02 -15.40
C LYS A 207 -15.40 -8.16 -14.55
N ASP A 208 -14.32 -7.90 -13.83
CA ASP A 208 -13.67 -8.89 -12.99
C ASP A 208 -14.13 -8.81 -11.53
N GLY A 209 -15.08 -7.90 -11.22
CA GLY A 209 -15.69 -7.80 -9.90
C GLY A 209 -14.68 -7.45 -8.79
N VAL A 210 -13.69 -6.61 -9.08
CA VAL A 210 -12.73 -6.14 -8.08
C VAL A 210 -13.23 -4.87 -7.46
N SER A 211 -13.45 -4.89 -6.13
CA SER A 211 -13.93 -3.72 -5.38
C SER A 211 -13.37 -3.70 -3.97
N ILE A 212 -13.46 -2.52 -3.35
CA ILE A 212 -13.15 -2.32 -1.94
C ILE A 212 -14.37 -1.72 -1.29
N ASP A 213 -14.88 -2.41 -0.28
CA ASP A 213 -15.98 -1.96 0.55
C ASP A 213 -15.41 -1.48 1.89
N LEU A 214 -15.78 -0.26 2.27
CA LEU A 214 -15.39 0.40 3.51
C LEU A 214 -16.66 0.59 4.34
N TYR A 215 -16.61 0.22 5.61
CA TYR A 215 -17.78 0.28 6.48
C TYR A 215 -17.57 1.23 7.64
N ASP A 216 -18.66 1.83 8.11
CA ASP A 216 -18.71 2.70 9.28
C ASP A 216 -17.71 3.85 9.20
N LEU A 217 -17.88 4.74 8.24
CA LEU A 217 -17.02 5.89 8.02
C LEU A 217 -17.50 7.07 8.88
N GLU A 218 -16.61 7.58 9.71
CA GLU A 218 -16.86 8.78 10.53
C GLU A 218 -16.03 9.94 9.99
N PRO A 219 -16.61 11.14 9.81
CA PRO A 219 -15.85 12.32 9.39
C PRO A 219 -14.66 12.57 10.32
N ASP A 220 -13.45 12.68 9.77
CA ASP A 220 -12.21 12.92 10.49
C ASP A 220 -11.64 14.30 10.12
N GLY A 221 -12.00 15.31 10.90
CA GLY A 221 -11.54 16.67 10.70
C GLY A 221 -12.45 17.55 9.84
N GLU A 222 -12.07 18.81 9.77
CA GLU A 222 -12.75 19.80 8.93
C GLU A 222 -12.37 19.62 7.46
N MET A 223 -13.28 19.99 6.59
CA MET A 223 -13.00 20.14 5.16
C MET A 223 -11.91 21.17 4.95
N VAL A 224 -10.81 20.76 4.38
CA VAL A 224 -9.72 21.68 4.07
C VAL A 224 -9.26 21.48 2.63
N ASP A 225 -9.18 22.60 1.99
CA ASP A 225 -8.31 23.05 0.93
C ASP A 225 -8.56 22.69 -0.51
N ILE A 226 -8.58 23.80 -1.07
CA ILE A 226 -8.55 24.21 -2.44
C ILE A 226 -7.12 24.25 -2.91
N ASN A 227 -6.73 23.35 -3.76
CA ASN A 227 -5.40 23.41 -4.34
C ASN A 227 -5.39 22.88 -5.75
N CYS A 228 -5.66 23.74 -6.73
CA CYS A 228 -5.34 23.43 -8.13
C CYS A 228 -5.32 24.68 -8.99
N ALA A 229 -4.43 24.70 -9.96
CA ALA A 229 -4.31 25.80 -10.91
C ALA A 229 -5.56 25.93 -11.82
N ASP A 230 -6.24 24.84 -12.14
CA ASP A 230 -7.34 24.83 -13.11
C ASP A 230 -8.68 24.27 -12.59
N THR A 231 -8.68 23.49 -11.50
CA THR A 231 -9.90 22.91 -10.92
C THR A 231 -9.83 23.00 -9.40
N VAL A 232 -10.86 23.60 -8.81
CA VAL A 232 -10.98 23.68 -7.36
C VAL A 232 -11.49 22.33 -6.84
N LEU A 233 -10.67 21.63 -6.07
CA LEU A 233 -11.02 20.39 -5.42
C LEU A 233 -11.26 20.61 -3.92
N CYS A 234 -12.36 20.07 -3.44
CA CYS A 234 -12.59 19.88 -2.01
C CYS A 234 -12.11 18.49 -1.62
N ASN A 235 -11.62 18.34 -0.41
CA ASN A 235 -11.31 17.02 0.12
C ASN A 235 -12.00 16.79 1.46
N GLN A 236 -12.37 15.56 1.72
CA GLN A 236 -12.94 15.13 2.98
C GLN A 236 -12.28 13.84 3.44
N SER A 237 -11.86 13.83 4.70
CA SER A 237 -11.27 12.69 5.36
C SER A 237 -12.28 11.98 6.24
N PHE A 238 -12.21 10.65 6.25
CA PHE A 238 -13.03 9.79 7.11
C PHE A 238 -12.13 8.78 7.80
N LYS A 239 -12.38 8.58 9.09
CA LYS A 239 -11.88 7.43 9.82
C LYS A 239 -12.80 6.26 9.57
N ILE A 240 -12.24 5.09 9.28
CA ILE A 240 -13.00 3.87 9.09
C ILE A 240 -12.98 3.12 10.41
N THR A 241 -14.16 2.89 10.99
CA THR A 241 -14.34 2.21 12.28
C THR A 241 -14.88 0.79 12.11
N GLY A 242 -15.44 0.48 10.95
CA GLY A 242 -15.84 -0.86 10.53
C GLY A 242 -14.77 -1.55 9.70
N PRO A 243 -15.07 -2.73 9.15
CA PRO A 243 -14.13 -3.51 8.35
C PRO A 243 -13.82 -2.84 7.00
N VAL A 244 -12.60 -3.09 6.51
CA VAL A 244 -12.18 -2.81 5.14
C VAL A 244 -12.18 -4.12 4.38
N VAL A 245 -13.01 -4.25 3.35
CA VAL A 245 -13.23 -5.50 2.64
C VAL A 245 -12.76 -5.39 1.20
N PHE A 246 -11.74 -6.15 0.85
CA PHE A 246 -11.24 -6.28 -0.51
C PHE A 246 -11.94 -7.47 -1.18
N ASN A 247 -12.65 -7.21 -2.25
CA ASN A 247 -13.34 -8.25 -3.02
C ASN A 247 -12.60 -8.45 -4.35
N VAL A 248 -12.24 -9.69 -4.63
CA VAL A 248 -11.69 -10.10 -5.93
C VAL A 248 -12.53 -11.25 -6.46
N ARG A 249 -13.29 -10.99 -7.50
CA ARG A 249 -14.11 -11.98 -8.17
C ARG A 249 -13.67 -12.12 -9.62
N ASN A 250 -13.28 -13.30 -10.01
CA ASN A 250 -13.10 -13.67 -11.40
C ASN A 250 -14.05 -14.81 -11.77
N GLU A 251 -14.05 -15.25 -13.04
CA GLU A 251 -14.96 -16.31 -13.53
C GLU A 251 -14.87 -17.63 -12.76
N LYS A 252 -13.76 -17.89 -12.07
CA LYS A 252 -13.47 -19.19 -11.42
C LYS A 252 -13.36 -19.09 -9.90
N GLU A 253 -13.07 -17.92 -9.36
CA GLU A 253 -12.75 -17.74 -7.94
C GLU A 253 -13.44 -16.48 -7.39
N TYR A 254 -13.86 -16.57 -6.15
CA TYR A 254 -14.25 -15.44 -5.33
C TYR A 254 -13.37 -15.41 -4.09
N LEU A 255 -12.65 -14.31 -3.89
CA LEU A 255 -11.84 -14.08 -2.70
C LEU A 255 -12.34 -12.81 -2.02
N GLN A 256 -12.64 -12.91 -0.75
CA GLN A 256 -12.95 -11.78 0.12
C GLN A 256 -11.92 -11.72 1.24
N ILE A 257 -11.28 -10.56 1.36
CA ILE A 257 -10.28 -10.30 2.40
C ILE A 257 -10.83 -9.18 3.27
N VAL A 258 -10.91 -9.43 4.56
CA VAL A 258 -11.43 -8.49 5.56
C VAL A 258 -10.27 -8.08 6.46
N LEU A 259 -10.00 -6.77 6.53
CA LEU A 259 -9.02 -6.15 7.42
C LEU A 259 -9.72 -5.50 8.61
#